data_74ceac2a086c02d1cbee7779fd227de1
#
_entry.id   74ceac2a086c02d1cbee7779fd227de1
#
_cell.length_a   1.000
_cell.length_b   1.000
_cell.length_c   1.000
_cell.angle_alpha   90.00
_cell.angle_beta   90.00
_cell.angle_gamma   90.00
#
_symmetry.space_group_name_H-M   'P 1'
#
loop_
_entity.id
_entity.type
_entity.pdbx_description
1 polymer ?
#
loop_
_entity_poly.entity_id
_entity_poly.type
_entity_poly.pdbx_seq_one_letter_code
_entity_poly.pdbx_strand_id
1 'polypeptide(L)'
;MPVFRTKKEAFGWLISGRKTIDVRKGNPYSGEFAVYLSGRNVLKMKITKREVGRLEQVVRPDNYRLVIPSALILDDALAYLRGLYLGYDGVFSAYYVSPLGL
;
A
#
# COMPACT_ATOMS: atom_id res chain seq x y z
N MET A 1 9.08 13.45 -2.62
CA MET A 1 7.70 12.91 -2.73
C MET A 1 7.74 11.65 -3.56
N PRO A 2 7.42 10.48 -2.98
CA PRO A 2 7.40 9.26 -3.77
C PRO A 2 6.28 9.24 -4.81
N VAL A 3 6.60 8.64 -5.96
CA VAL A 3 5.66 8.44 -7.05
C VAL A 3 5.57 6.94 -7.30
N PHE A 4 4.37 6.39 -7.16
CA PHE A 4 4.14 4.96 -7.25
C PHE A 4 3.26 4.60 -8.44
N ARG A 5 3.75 3.72 -9.29
CA ARG A 5 2.90 3.07 -10.29
C ARG A 5 1.98 2.10 -9.57
N THR A 6 0.70 2.13 -9.92
CA THR A 6 -0.34 1.43 -9.18
C THR A 6 -1.27 0.73 -10.14
N LYS A 7 -1.59 -0.53 -9.84
CA LYS A 7 -2.57 -1.28 -10.63
C LYS A 7 -3.92 -0.60 -10.54
N LYS A 8 -4.71 -0.70 -11.60
CA LYS A 8 -6.04 -0.12 -11.70
C LYS A 8 -6.93 -0.50 -10.51
N GLU A 9 -6.89 -1.78 -10.11
CA GLU A 9 -7.65 -2.29 -8.98
C GLU A 9 -7.27 -1.57 -7.69
N ALA A 10 -5.98 -1.51 -7.38
CA ALA A 10 -5.49 -0.88 -6.17
C ALA A 10 -5.75 0.63 -6.18
N PHE A 11 -5.65 1.27 -7.33
CA PHE A 11 -5.97 2.69 -7.49
C PHE A 11 -7.44 2.96 -7.12
N GLY A 12 -8.35 2.09 -7.60
CA GLY A 12 -9.77 2.18 -7.25
C GLY A 12 -10.01 2.01 -5.75
N TRP A 13 -9.29 1.12 -5.10
CA TRP A 13 -9.40 0.95 -3.65
C TRP A 13 -8.91 2.18 -2.88
N LEU A 14 -7.86 2.84 -3.36
CA LEU A 14 -7.37 4.08 -2.73
C LEU A 14 -8.40 5.20 -2.86
N ILE A 15 -8.96 5.39 -4.06
CA ILE A 15 -9.97 6.44 -4.31
C ILE A 15 -11.22 6.19 -3.47
N SER A 16 -11.67 4.95 -3.37
CA SER A 16 -12.90 4.62 -2.64
C SER A 16 -12.72 4.60 -1.11
N GLY A 17 -11.50 4.75 -0.62
CA GLY A 17 -11.21 4.71 0.81
C GLY A 17 -11.15 3.30 1.40
N ARG A 18 -11.27 2.25 0.58
CA ARG A 18 -11.20 0.86 1.04
C ARG A 18 -9.77 0.46 1.38
N LYS A 19 -8.79 1.06 0.71
CA LYS A 19 -7.37 0.82 0.96
C LYS A 19 -6.76 2.10 1.54
N THR A 20 -6.23 1.99 2.75
CA THR A 20 -5.58 3.11 3.44
C THR A 20 -4.13 2.82 3.79
N ILE A 21 -3.66 1.61 3.49
CA ILE A 21 -2.28 1.20 3.72
C ILE A 21 -1.71 0.65 2.42
N ASP A 22 -0.64 1.26 1.94
CA ASP A 22 0.04 0.85 0.72
C ASP A 22 1.38 0.23 1.08
N VAL A 23 1.56 -1.05 0.74
CA VAL A 23 2.76 -1.81 1.09
C VAL A 23 3.63 -1.96 -0.14
N ARG A 24 4.87 -1.53 -0.03
CA ARG A 24 5.85 -1.54 -1.11
C ARG A 24 7.12 -2.26 -0.68
N LYS A 25 7.76 -2.93 -1.64
CA LYS A 25 9.07 -3.55 -1.47
C LYS A 25 10.13 -2.49 -1.15
N GLY A 26 11.00 -2.78 -0.19
CA GLY A 26 12.17 -1.95 0.11
C GLY A 26 11.96 -0.97 1.25
N ASN A 27 12.97 -0.14 1.48
CA ASN A 27 12.95 0.88 2.51
C ASN A 27 12.04 2.04 2.14
N PRO A 28 11.48 2.75 3.13
CA PRO A 28 10.53 3.81 2.85
C PRO A 28 11.19 5.04 2.25
N TYR A 29 10.48 5.67 1.32
CA TYR A 29 10.82 7.01 0.84
C TYR A 29 10.31 8.06 1.82
N SER A 30 11.07 9.15 1.95
CA SER A 30 10.66 10.29 2.77
C SER A 30 9.65 11.18 2.04
N GLY A 31 9.01 12.08 2.77
CA GLY A 31 8.07 13.06 2.23
C GLY A 31 6.70 12.97 2.90
N GLU A 32 5.96 14.06 2.82
CA GLU A 32 4.63 14.14 3.42
C GLU A 32 3.55 13.54 2.53
N PHE A 33 3.81 13.42 1.23
CA PHE A 33 2.81 13.03 0.24
C PHE A 33 3.32 11.88 -0.61
N ALA A 34 2.40 11.09 -1.12
CA ALA A 34 2.65 10.09 -2.14
C ALA A 34 1.77 10.38 -3.35
N VAL A 35 2.30 10.16 -4.54
CA VAL A 35 1.57 10.29 -5.80
C VAL A 35 1.40 8.90 -6.38
N TYR A 36 0.16 8.52 -6.64
CA TYR A 36 -0.18 7.24 -7.25
C TYR A 36 -0.60 7.45 -8.70
N LEU A 37 0.00 6.66 -9.60
CA LEU A 37 -0.27 6.73 -11.02
C LEU A 37 -0.90 5.42 -11.50
N SER A 38 -2.01 5.53 -12.23
CA SER A 38 -2.64 4.38 -12.87
C SER A 38 -3.17 4.81 -14.25
N GLY A 39 -2.47 4.40 -15.31
CA GLY A 39 -2.76 4.90 -16.63
C GLY A 39 -2.56 6.43 -16.68
N ARG A 40 -3.63 7.14 -17.03
CA ARG A 40 -3.62 8.61 -17.06
C ARG A 40 -4.11 9.23 -15.74
N ASN A 41 -4.50 8.40 -14.79
CA ASN A 41 -5.04 8.88 -13.53
C ASN A 41 -3.92 9.16 -12.54
N VAL A 42 -4.06 10.25 -11.80
CA VAL A 42 -3.10 10.69 -10.79
C VAL A 42 -3.86 10.96 -9.50
N LEU A 43 -3.35 10.41 -8.40
CA LEU A 43 -3.92 10.62 -7.07
C LEU A 43 -2.80 10.99 -6.11
N LYS A 44 -2.91 12.16 -5.49
CA LYS A 44 -1.99 12.60 -4.45
C LYS A 44 -2.65 12.37 -3.08
N MET A 45 -1.91 11.72 -2.17
CA MET A 45 -2.40 11.42 -0.83
C MET A 45 -1.37 11.85 0.21
N LYS A 46 -1.85 12.13 1.42
CA LYS A 46 -0.98 12.45 2.54
C LYS A 46 -0.51 11.17 3.20
N ILE A 47 0.78 11.09 3.51
CA ILE A 47 1.35 10.00 4.29
C ILE A 47 1.29 10.40 5.76
N THR A 48 0.53 9.64 6.56
CA THR A 48 0.34 9.94 7.98
C THR A 48 1.25 9.12 8.88
N LYS A 49 1.71 7.96 8.40
CA LYS A 49 2.54 7.05 9.17
C LYS A 49 3.28 6.10 8.23
N ARG A 50 4.44 5.64 8.65
CA ARG A 50 5.20 4.59 7.96
C ARG A 50 5.54 3.49 8.94
N GLU A 51 5.50 2.24 8.46
CA GLU A 51 6.04 1.08 9.15
C GLU A 51 7.01 0.36 8.24
N VAL A 52 8.06 -0.22 8.82
CA VAL A 52 9.10 -0.92 8.06
C VAL A 52 9.35 -2.26 8.72
N GLY A 53 9.46 -3.31 7.94
CA GLY A 53 9.75 -4.64 8.45
C GLY A 53 9.54 -5.69 7.39
N ARG A 54 9.63 -6.94 7.80
CA ARG A 54 9.29 -8.06 6.93
C ARG A 54 7.79 -8.05 6.67
N LEU A 55 7.36 -8.72 5.62
CA LEU A 55 5.96 -8.66 5.20
C LEU A 55 4.97 -8.96 6.34
N GLU A 56 5.25 -10.00 7.12
CA GLU A 56 4.39 -10.42 8.23
C GLU A 56 4.38 -9.45 9.40
N GLN A 57 5.35 -8.53 9.45
CA GLN A 57 5.42 -7.51 10.48
C GLN A 57 4.60 -6.28 10.12
N VAL A 58 4.43 -6.00 8.84
CA VAL A 58 3.70 -4.81 8.37
C VAL A 58 2.27 -5.13 7.92
N VAL A 59 2.00 -6.39 7.54
CA VAL A 59 0.66 -6.86 7.18
C VAL A 59 0.22 -7.89 8.23
N ARG A 60 -0.80 -7.55 9.00
CA ARG A 60 -1.19 -8.25 10.22
C ARG A 60 -2.70 -8.52 10.26
N PRO A 61 -3.16 -9.35 11.19
CA PRO A 61 -4.60 -9.60 11.36
C PRO A 61 -5.44 -8.35 11.55
N ASP A 62 -4.87 -7.31 12.17
CA ASP A 62 -5.60 -6.07 12.45
C ASP A 62 -5.64 -5.09 11.29
N ASN A 63 -4.87 -5.30 10.21
CA ASN A 63 -4.78 -4.30 9.14
C ASN A 63 -4.87 -4.85 7.70
N TYR A 64 -4.83 -6.16 7.51
CA TYR A 64 -4.65 -6.73 6.16
C TYR A 64 -5.75 -6.32 5.16
N ARG A 65 -6.97 -6.07 5.61
CA ARG A 65 -8.06 -5.63 4.73
C ARG A 65 -7.92 -4.19 4.28
N LEU A 66 -7.18 -3.38 5.04
CA LEU A 66 -6.85 -2.02 4.63
C LEU A 66 -5.69 -2.00 3.64
N VAL A 67 -4.94 -3.09 3.55
CA VAL A 67 -3.84 -3.28 2.58
C VAL A 67 -4.38 -3.90 1.29
N ILE A 68 -5.10 -5.01 1.39
CA ILE A 68 -5.72 -5.73 0.27
C ILE A 68 -7.21 -5.93 0.58
N PRO A 69 -8.05 -4.99 0.16
CA PRO A 69 -9.49 -5.03 0.49
C PRO A 69 -10.22 -6.28 0.00
N SER A 70 -9.73 -6.94 -1.05
CA SER A 70 -10.33 -8.17 -1.59
C SER A 70 -9.95 -9.42 -0.81
N ALA A 71 -9.01 -9.34 0.13
CA ALA A 71 -8.59 -10.49 0.92
C ALA A 71 -9.68 -10.91 1.90
N LEU A 72 -9.99 -12.19 1.94
CA LEU A 72 -10.97 -12.75 2.89
C LEU A 72 -10.30 -13.09 4.22
N ILE A 73 -9.03 -13.48 4.16
CA ILE A 73 -8.20 -13.81 5.33
C ILE A 73 -6.81 -13.20 5.16
N LEU A 74 -6.04 -13.16 6.25
CA LEU A 74 -4.69 -12.61 6.23
C LEU A 74 -3.81 -13.30 5.17
N ASP A 75 -3.90 -14.62 5.04
CA ASP A 75 -3.06 -15.35 4.08
C ASP A 75 -3.31 -14.92 2.63
N ASP A 76 -4.53 -14.51 2.29
CA ASP A 76 -4.85 -13.99 0.95
C ASP A 76 -4.07 -12.70 0.68
N ALA A 77 -3.99 -11.82 1.67
CA ALA A 77 -3.26 -10.55 1.52
C ALA A 77 -1.76 -10.80 1.38
N LEU A 78 -1.21 -11.70 2.18
CA LEU A 78 0.21 -12.06 2.10
C LEU A 78 0.53 -12.71 0.75
N ALA A 79 -0.33 -13.61 0.27
CA ALA A 79 -0.15 -14.27 -1.01
C ALA A 79 -0.21 -13.27 -2.17
N TYR A 80 -1.14 -12.31 -2.11
CA TYR A 80 -1.27 -11.27 -3.13
C TYR A 80 0.05 -10.48 -3.25
N LEU A 81 0.59 -10.04 -2.12
CA LEU A 81 1.81 -9.23 -2.11
C LEU A 81 3.04 -10.04 -2.49
N ARG A 82 3.15 -11.29 -2.05
CA ARG A 82 4.24 -12.18 -2.47
C ARG A 82 4.21 -12.42 -3.97
N GLY A 83 3.04 -12.61 -4.54
CA GLY A 83 2.88 -12.75 -5.98
C GLY A 83 3.26 -11.49 -6.74
N LEU A 84 2.83 -10.33 -6.25
CA LEU A 84 3.12 -9.04 -6.87
C LEU A 84 4.63 -8.75 -6.88
N TYR A 85 5.34 -9.10 -5.83
CA TYR A 85 6.79 -8.86 -5.70
C TYR A 85 7.64 -10.11 -5.94
N LEU A 86 7.09 -11.11 -6.61
CA LEU A 86 7.82 -12.29 -7.11
C LEU A 86 8.60 -13.02 -6.03
N GLY A 87 8.01 -13.16 -4.85
CA GLY A 87 8.62 -13.90 -3.74
C GLY A 87 9.73 -13.15 -3.01
N TYR A 88 9.87 -11.85 -3.22
CA TYR A 88 10.82 -11.04 -2.48
C TYR A 88 10.62 -11.22 -0.97
N ASP A 89 11.70 -11.51 -0.25
CA ASP A 89 11.68 -11.85 1.18
C ASP A 89 12.50 -10.88 2.04
N GLY A 90 12.64 -9.64 1.60
CA GLY A 90 13.36 -8.61 2.35
C GLY A 90 12.42 -7.67 3.10
N VAL A 91 12.90 -6.46 3.27
CA VAL A 91 12.17 -5.40 3.97
C VAL A 91 11.07 -4.84 3.08
N PHE A 92 9.91 -4.60 3.69
CA PHE A 92 8.79 -3.90 3.08
C PHE A 92 8.51 -2.62 3.86
N SER A 93 7.91 -1.66 3.17
CA SER A 93 7.45 -0.41 3.78
C SER A 93 5.95 -0.32 3.63
N ALA A 94 5.26 0.01 4.73
CA ALA A 94 3.84 0.27 4.74
C ALA A 94 3.62 1.77 4.90
N TYR A 95 2.95 2.38 3.92
CA TYR A 95 2.57 3.79 3.95
C TYR A 95 1.11 3.90 4.34
N TYR A 96 0.83 4.51 5.48
CA TYR A 96 -0.53 4.84 5.88
C TYR A 96 -0.89 6.15 5.21
N VAL A 97 -1.90 6.15 4.37
CA VAL A 97 -2.26 7.30 3.53
C VAL A 97 -3.69 7.73 3.79
N SER A 98 -3.93 9.02 3.62
CA SER A 98 -5.26 9.59 3.71
C SER A 98 -5.49 10.55 2.55
N PRO A 99 -6.76 10.76 2.14
CA PRO A 99 -7.08 11.78 1.16
C PRO A 99 -6.60 13.14 1.62
N LEU A 100 -6.24 14.01 0.66
CA LEU A 100 -5.98 15.41 0.99
C LEU A 100 -7.28 16.04 1.48
N GLY A 101 -7.21 16.71 2.63
CA GLY A 101 -8.35 17.40 3.19
C GLY A 101 -8.82 18.55 2.29
N LEU A 102 -10.09 18.87 2.38
CA LEU A 102 -10.66 20.02 1.70
C LEU A 102 -10.66 21.23 2.60
#